data_3e1f19be2d48f7eb55695b85bbc29683
#
_entry.id   3e1f19be2d48f7eb55695b85bbc29683
#
_cell.length_a   1.000
_cell.length_b   1.000
_cell.length_c   1.000
_cell.angle_alpha   90.00
_cell.angle_beta   90.00
_cell.angle_gamma   90.00
#
_symmetry.space_group_name_H-M   'P 1'
#
loop_
_entity.id
_entity.type
_entity.pdbx_description
1 polymer ?
#
loop_
_entity_poly.entity_id
_entity_poly.type
_entity_poly.pdbx_seq_one_letter_code
_entity_poly.pdbx_strand_id
1 'polypeptide(L)'
;IAGRAAVGVAFVAARSRGAGAGPARRLAGAAARWLLLFTRSLPPPVWALLALFLFLPGPLPGALALAAYNFGILGRLCAEVVENLDRRAHDHLVAAGSPPLSAFAYGIVPQAGGRFLSYGLYRWEVAMRETVVVGVVGAGGLGRLLEDQRVAFDYGGMSGTILALVVLSALVDLISSAVRRTLR
;
A
#
# COMPACT_ATOMS: atom_id res chain seq x y z
N ILE A 1 -1.65 -5.69 -7.66
CA ILE A 1 -0.88 -6.88 -7.21
C ILE A 1 -0.41 -6.67 -5.77
N ALA A 2 0.25 -5.54 -5.45
CA ALA A 2 0.75 -5.26 -4.10
C ALA A 2 -0.35 -5.31 -3.01
N GLY A 3 -1.54 -4.79 -3.27
CA GLY A 3 -2.66 -4.81 -2.32
C GLY A 3 -3.14 -6.23 -1.98
N ARG A 4 -3.24 -7.14 -2.95
CA ARG A 4 -3.65 -8.54 -2.70
C ARG A 4 -2.59 -9.30 -1.90
N ALA A 5 -1.31 -9.10 -2.23
CA ALA A 5 -0.21 -9.68 -1.46
C ALA A 5 -0.16 -9.12 -0.03
N ALA A 6 -0.39 -7.81 0.16
CA ALA A 6 -0.43 -7.18 1.46
C ALA A 6 -1.54 -7.76 2.37
N VAL A 7 -2.73 -8.02 1.82
CA VAL A 7 -3.83 -8.67 2.57
C VAL A 7 -3.46 -10.10 2.96
N GLY A 8 -2.81 -10.87 2.08
CA GLY A 8 -2.33 -12.23 2.39
C GLY A 8 -1.31 -12.23 3.54
N VAL A 9 -0.32 -11.35 3.47
CA VAL A 9 0.70 -11.21 4.54
C VAL A 9 0.07 -10.70 5.84
N ALA A 10 -0.89 -9.76 5.75
CA ALA A 10 -1.65 -9.27 6.90
C ALA A 10 -2.42 -10.40 7.60
N PHE A 11 -3.04 -11.30 6.82
CA PHE A 11 -3.73 -12.47 7.35
C PHE A 11 -2.79 -13.41 8.13
N VAL A 12 -1.61 -13.71 7.57
CA VAL A 12 -0.59 -14.52 8.25
C VAL A 12 -0.13 -13.84 9.54
N ALA A 13 0.13 -12.53 9.50
CA ALA A 13 0.55 -11.74 10.64
C ALA A 13 -0.50 -11.72 11.77
N ALA A 14 -1.77 -11.48 11.43
CA ALA A 14 -2.88 -11.45 12.38
C ALA A 14 -3.16 -12.83 13.01
N ARG A 15 -3.15 -13.89 12.19
CA ARG A 15 -3.44 -15.25 12.64
C ARG A 15 -2.39 -15.85 13.57
N SER A 16 -1.16 -15.35 13.55
CA SER A 16 -0.07 -15.86 14.39
C SER A 16 -0.20 -15.52 15.89
N ARG A 17 -1.11 -14.62 16.26
CA ARG A 17 -1.38 -14.22 17.66
C ARG A 17 -2.41 -15.07 18.38
N GLY A 18 -3.09 -16.02 17.69
CA GLY A 18 -4.08 -16.89 18.32
C GLY A 18 -3.47 -17.81 19.39
N ALA A 19 -4.17 -17.96 20.52
CA ALA A 19 -3.81 -18.95 21.54
C ALA A 19 -3.82 -20.35 20.90
N GLY A 20 -2.69 -21.07 20.95
CA GLY A 20 -2.56 -22.37 20.30
C GLY A 20 -1.79 -22.38 18.96
N ALA A 21 -1.24 -21.24 18.50
CA ALA A 21 -0.37 -21.22 17.35
C ALA A 21 0.96 -21.96 17.65
N GLY A 22 1.26 -23.00 16.87
CA GLY A 22 2.54 -23.71 16.95
C GLY A 22 3.75 -22.80 16.66
N PRO A 23 4.98 -23.23 17.03
CA PRO A 23 6.17 -22.40 16.92
C PRO A 23 6.45 -21.93 15.49
N ALA A 24 6.26 -22.77 14.49
CA ALA A 24 6.44 -22.40 13.07
C ALA A 24 5.49 -21.28 12.64
N ARG A 25 4.26 -21.27 13.13
CA ARG A 25 3.25 -20.28 12.81
C ARG A 25 3.52 -18.94 13.50
N ARG A 26 4.08 -18.97 14.72
CA ARG A 26 4.55 -17.76 15.43
C ARG A 26 5.73 -17.13 14.69
N LEU A 27 6.69 -17.95 14.24
CA LEU A 27 7.83 -17.49 13.44
C LEU A 27 7.38 -16.87 12.11
N ALA A 28 6.48 -17.53 11.36
CA ALA A 28 5.94 -16.98 10.10
C ALA A 28 5.23 -15.64 10.33
N GLY A 29 4.45 -15.51 11.38
CA GLY A 29 3.81 -14.24 11.72
C GLY A 29 4.79 -13.17 12.20
N ALA A 30 5.84 -13.52 12.89
CA ALA A 30 6.92 -12.60 13.23
C ALA A 30 7.64 -12.13 11.97
N ALA A 31 8.04 -13.04 11.10
CA ALA A 31 8.68 -12.72 9.82
C ALA A 31 7.81 -11.82 8.95
N ALA A 32 6.50 -12.10 8.85
CA ALA A 32 5.54 -11.25 8.13
C ALA A 32 5.50 -9.82 8.70
N ARG A 33 5.47 -9.67 10.02
CA ARG A 33 5.49 -8.35 10.68
C ARG A 33 6.80 -7.61 10.45
N TRP A 34 7.94 -8.29 10.55
CA TRP A 34 9.24 -7.71 10.26
C TRP A 34 9.38 -7.27 8.81
N LEU A 35 8.86 -8.06 7.86
CA LEU A 35 8.81 -7.68 6.45
C LEU A 35 8.00 -6.40 6.23
N LEU A 36 6.80 -6.33 6.82
CA LEU A 36 5.94 -5.13 6.73
C LEU A 36 6.59 -3.92 7.41
N LEU A 37 7.30 -4.12 8.52
CA LEU A 37 8.04 -3.05 9.17
C LEU A 37 9.19 -2.55 8.30
N PHE A 38 9.99 -3.47 7.76
CA PHE A 38 11.13 -3.14 6.91
C PHE A 38 10.72 -2.37 5.66
N THR A 39 9.70 -2.84 4.94
CA THR A 39 9.27 -2.20 3.69
C THR A 39 8.72 -0.77 3.89
N ARG A 40 8.20 -0.42 5.06
CA ARG A 40 7.72 0.92 5.39
C ARG A 40 8.71 1.79 6.15
N SER A 41 9.85 1.25 6.60
CA SER A 41 10.85 2.00 7.38
C SER A 41 11.62 3.01 6.54
N LEU A 42 11.76 2.75 5.24
CA LEU A 42 12.43 3.63 4.29
C LEU A 42 11.40 4.44 3.50
N PRO A 43 11.59 5.75 3.34
CA PRO A 43 10.73 6.58 2.50
C PRO A 43 10.82 6.20 1.01
N PRO A 44 9.77 6.45 0.20
CA PRO A 44 9.73 6.07 -1.22
C PRO A 44 10.94 6.51 -2.06
N PRO A 45 11.51 7.72 -1.89
CA PRO A 45 12.68 8.13 -2.65
C PRO A 45 13.91 7.26 -2.39
N VAL A 46 14.10 6.77 -1.16
CA VAL A 46 15.21 5.87 -0.83
C VAL A 46 15.03 4.51 -1.49
N TRP A 47 13.81 3.97 -1.50
CA TRP A 47 13.48 2.78 -2.26
C TRP A 47 13.70 2.95 -3.76
N ALA A 48 13.37 4.14 -4.31
CA ALA A 48 13.61 4.45 -5.72
C ALA A 48 15.10 4.48 -6.06
N LEU A 49 15.92 5.11 -5.21
CA LEU A 49 17.38 5.12 -5.39
C LEU A 49 17.95 3.70 -5.34
N LEU A 50 17.54 2.87 -4.38
CA LEU A 50 17.97 1.47 -4.30
C LEU A 50 17.57 0.68 -5.55
N ALA A 51 16.36 0.91 -6.05
CA ALA A 51 15.89 0.26 -7.28
C ALA A 51 16.66 0.73 -8.51
N LEU A 52 17.06 1.99 -8.59
CA LEU A 52 17.88 2.53 -9.68
C LEU A 52 19.28 1.92 -9.75
N PHE A 53 19.85 1.47 -8.63
CA PHE A 53 21.10 0.72 -8.64
C PHE A 53 20.98 -0.69 -9.24
N LEU A 54 19.78 -1.27 -9.19
CA LEU A 54 19.50 -2.62 -9.69
C LEU A 54 18.94 -2.63 -11.11
N PHE A 55 18.25 -1.55 -11.49
CA PHE A 55 17.54 -1.43 -12.76
C PHE A 55 17.98 -0.15 -13.49
N LEU A 56 17.81 -0.14 -14.83
CA LEU A 56 18.04 1.06 -15.63
C LEU A 56 17.04 2.17 -15.24
N PRO A 57 17.45 3.45 -15.37
CA PRO A 57 16.56 4.59 -15.14
C PRO A 57 15.29 4.49 -15.97
N GLY A 58 14.14 4.74 -15.34
CA GLY A 58 12.84 4.62 -15.98
C GLY A 58 11.69 4.47 -14.99
N PRO A 59 10.47 4.24 -15.47
CA PRO A 59 9.29 4.13 -14.60
C PRO A 59 9.27 2.87 -13.72
N LEU A 60 10.00 1.81 -14.09
CA LEU A 60 10.02 0.55 -13.36
C LEU A 60 10.59 0.68 -11.95
N PRO A 61 11.78 1.29 -11.71
CA PRO A 61 12.31 1.51 -10.36
C PRO A 61 11.35 2.27 -9.45
N GLY A 62 10.72 3.33 -9.98
CA GLY A 62 9.73 4.10 -9.24
C GLY A 62 8.49 3.30 -8.86
N ALA A 63 7.97 2.52 -9.80
CA ALA A 63 6.82 1.64 -9.55
C ALA A 63 7.14 0.59 -8.48
N LEU A 64 8.33 -0.02 -8.51
CA LEU A 64 8.78 -0.98 -7.51
C LEU A 64 8.96 -0.33 -6.14
N ALA A 65 9.55 0.86 -6.08
CA ALA A 65 9.73 1.61 -4.84
C ALA A 65 8.39 1.92 -4.16
N LEU A 66 7.44 2.47 -4.92
CA LEU A 66 6.09 2.77 -4.43
C LEU A 66 5.33 1.49 -4.06
N ALA A 67 5.49 0.41 -4.83
CA ALA A 67 4.86 -0.88 -4.52
C ALA A 67 5.37 -1.47 -3.21
N ALA A 68 6.70 -1.46 -2.97
CA ALA A 68 7.32 -1.96 -1.75
C ALA A 68 6.87 -1.17 -0.51
N TYR A 69 6.88 0.16 -0.61
CA TYR A 69 6.46 1.03 0.47
C TYR A 69 4.96 0.90 0.80
N ASN A 70 4.10 0.94 -0.24
CA ASN A 70 2.66 0.78 -0.06
C ASN A 70 2.28 -0.62 0.43
N PHE A 71 3.02 -1.66 0.03
CA PHE A 71 2.84 -3.01 0.55
C PHE A 71 3.01 -3.06 2.08
N GLY A 72 4.05 -2.41 2.61
CA GLY A 72 4.30 -2.36 4.06
C GLY A 72 3.18 -1.63 4.82
N ILE A 73 2.74 -0.49 4.31
CA ILE A 73 1.69 0.31 4.97
C ILE A 73 0.33 -0.39 4.89
N LEU A 74 -0.10 -0.80 3.69
CA LEU A 74 -1.39 -1.48 3.51
C LEU A 74 -1.44 -2.80 4.28
N GLY A 75 -0.35 -3.56 4.25
CA GLY A 75 -0.26 -4.81 5.00
C GLY A 75 -0.45 -4.60 6.49
N ARG A 76 0.17 -3.56 7.05
CA ARG A 76 0.01 -3.21 8.47
C ARG A 76 -1.42 -2.76 8.79
N LEU A 77 -1.98 -1.83 8.01
CA LEU A 77 -3.34 -1.35 8.21
C LEU A 77 -4.38 -2.47 8.10
N CYS A 78 -4.24 -3.34 7.09
CA CYS A 78 -5.12 -4.50 6.94
C CYS A 78 -4.99 -5.48 8.11
N ALA A 79 -3.77 -5.71 8.63
CA ALA A 79 -3.56 -6.57 9.79
C ALA A 79 -4.25 -6.00 11.04
N GLU A 80 -4.14 -4.70 11.29
CA GLU A 80 -4.79 -4.02 12.41
C GLU A 80 -6.32 -4.08 12.30
N VAL A 81 -6.88 -3.91 11.10
CA VAL A 81 -8.33 -4.08 10.89
C VAL A 81 -8.77 -5.49 11.28
N VAL A 82 -8.07 -6.53 10.77
CA VAL A 82 -8.41 -7.93 11.05
C VAL A 82 -8.26 -8.26 12.55
N GLU A 83 -7.27 -7.68 13.22
CA GLU A 83 -7.05 -7.89 14.66
C GLU A 83 -8.16 -7.27 15.51
N ASN A 84 -8.74 -6.15 15.07
CA ASN A 84 -9.77 -5.38 15.81
C ASN A 84 -11.22 -5.69 15.38
N LEU A 85 -11.43 -6.64 14.45
CA LEU A 85 -12.77 -7.07 14.06
C LEU A 85 -13.39 -8.05 15.06
N ASP A 86 -14.72 -8.04 15.12
CA ASP A 86 -15.48 -9.09 15.82
C ASP A 86 -15.27 -10.44 15.10
N ARG A 87 -14.69 -11.38 15.84
CA ARG A 87 -14.35 -12.70 15.31
C ARG A 87 -15.47 -13.73 15.40
N ARG A 88 -16.60 -13.40 15.98
CA ARG A 88 -17.69 -14.35 16.19
C ARG A 88 -18.09 -15.10 14.94
N ALA A 89 -18.30 -14.39 13.82
CA ALA A 89 -18.65 -15.01 12.54
C ALA A 89 -17.56 -15.97 12.03
N HIS A 90 -16.29 -15.57 12.15
CA HIS A 90 -15.15 -16.43 11.81
C HIS A 90 -15.09 -17.67 12.71
N ASP A 91 -15.23 -17.50 14.02
CA ASP A 91 -15.08 -18.57 15.00
C ASP A 91 -16.23 -19.59 14.89
N HIS A 92 -17.46 -19.15 14.59
CA HIS A 92 -18.58 -20.03 14.28
C HIS A 92 -18.33 -20.89 13.00
N LEU A 93 -17.77 -20.29 11.95
CA LEU A 93 -17.41 -21.03 10.73
C LEU A 93 -16.30 -22.07 10.99
N VAL A 94 -15.31 -21.73 11.80
CA VAL A 94 -14.25 -22.65 12.21
C VAL A 94 -14.82 -23.79 13.07
N ALA A 95 -15.70 -23.49 14.01
CA ALA A 95 -16.39 -24.49 14.85
C ALA A 95 -17.28 -25.44 14.02
N ALA A 96 -17.86 -24.94 12.92
CA ALA A 96 -18.62 -25.74 11.95
C ALA A 96 -17.73 -26.57 11.00
N GLY A 97 -16.40 -26.60 11.21
CA GLY A 97 -15.46 -27.40 10.43
C GLY A 97 -15.02 -26.75 9.11
N SER A 98 -15.32 -25.48 8.87
CA SER A 98 -14.89 -24.78 7.65
C SER A 98 -13.37 -24.65 7.57
N PRO A 99 -12.76 -24.82 6.37
CA PRO A 99 -11.34 -24.56 6.17
C PRO A 99 -10.96 -23.13 6.58
N PRO A 100 -9.76 -22.90 7.10
CA PRO A 100 -9.35 -21.58 7.60
C PRO A 100 -9.45 -20.44 6.57
N LEU A 101 -9.23 -20.74 5.30
CA LEU A 101 -9.33 -19.78 4.20
C LEU A 101 -10.79 -19.38 3.93
N SER A 102 -11.70 -20.37 3.94
CA SER A 102 -13.14 -20.14 3.78
C SER A 102 -13.69 -19.33 4.96
N ALA A 103 -13.33 -19.70 6.20
CA ALA A 103 -13.73 -18.97 7.39
C ALA A 103 -13.24 -17.51 7.35
N PHE A 104 -12.04 -17.24 6.84
CA PHE A 104 -11.55 -15.89 6.62
C PHE A 104 -12.33 -15.16 5.51
N ALA A 105 -12.52 -15.81 4.37
CA ALA A 105 -13.19 -15.21 3.22
C ALA A 105 -14.65 -14.83 3.50
N TYR A 106 -15.38 -15.66 4.24
CA TYR A 106 -16.80 -15.44 4.54
C TYR A 106 -17.06 -14.79 5.90
N GLY A 107 -16.15 -14.94 6.87
CA GLY A 107 -16.30 -14.40 8.21
C GLY A 107 -15.65 -13.02 8.42
N ILE A 108 -14.52 -12.73 7.75
CA ILE A 108 -13.73 -11.51 7.95
C ILE A 108 -13.84 -10.55 6.77
N VAL A 109 -13.66 -11.04 5.54
CA VAL A 109 -13.58 -10.18 4.34
C VAL A 109 -14.83 -9.32 4.15
N PRO A 110 -16.08 -9.80 4.31
CA PRO A 110 -17.26 -8.95 4.14
C PRO A 110 -17.32 -7.81 5.16
N GLN A 111 -16.92 -8.05 6.40
CA GLN A 111 -16.89 -7.05 7.47
C GLN A 111 -15.76 -6.02 7.29
N ALA A 112 -14.61 -6.46 6.76
CA ALA A 112 -13.41 -5.64 6.57
C ALA A 112 -13.38 -4.94 5.22
N GLY A 113 -14.14 -5.40 4.23
CA GLY A 113 -14.03 -5.02 2.82
C GLY A 113 -14.11 -3.50 2.60
N GLY A 114 -15.07 -2.83 3.21
CA GLY A 114 -15.22 -1.38 3.12
C GLY A 114 -14.00 -0.63 3.68
N ARG A 115 -13.42 -1.11 4.80
CA ARG A 115 -12.20 -0.53 5.39
C ARG A 115 -10.97 -0.78 4.53
N PHE A 116 -10.82 -1.99 3.98
CA PHE A 116 -9.71 -2.33 3.08
C PHE A 116 -9.75 -1.46 1.82
N LEU A 117 -10.92 -1.27 1.24
CA LEU A 117 -11.10 -0.43 0.06
C LEU A 117 -10.82 1.04 0.37
N SER A 118 -11.32 1.55 1.50
CA SER A 118 -11.05 2.92 1.95
C SER A 118 -9.55 3.18 2.17
N TYR A 119 -8.83 2.25 2.77
CA TYR A 119 -7.37 2.37 2.93
C TYR A 119 -6.64 2.26 1.59
N GLY A 120 -7.10 1.39 0.69
CA GLY A 120 -6.55 1.29 -0.67
C GLY A 120 -6.69 2.59 -1.45
N LEU A 121 -7.88 3.20 -1.42
CA LEU A 121 -8.14 4.49 -2.07
C LEU A 121 -7.31 5.63 -1.45
N TYR A 122 -7.23 5.70 -0.13
CA TYR A 122 -6.39 6.67 0.56
C TYR A 122 -4.90 6.51 0.17
N ARG A 123 -4.40 5.28 0.17
CA ARG A 123 -2.99 5.03 -0.23
C ARG A 123 -2.74 5.27 -1.70
N TRP A 124 -3.74 5.03 -2.57
CA TRP A 124 -3.65 5.39 -3.98
C TRP A 124 -3.51 6.91 -4.17
N GLU A 125 -4.33 7.70 -3.47
CA GLU A 125 -4.26 9.16 -3.46
C GLU A 125 -2.89 9.66 -2.99
N VAL A 126 -2.39 9.15 -1.88
CA VAL A 126 -1.06 9.51 -1.36
C VAL A 126 0.04 9.09 -2.33
N ALA A 127 -0.02 7.87 -2.88
CA ALA A 127 0.97 7.36 -3.82
C ALA A 127 1.07 8.22 -5.10
N MET A 128 -0.04 8.79 -5.57
CA MET A 128 -0.01 9.71 -6.73
C MET A 128 0.82 10.97 -6.45
N ARG A 129 0.78 11.50 -5.23
CA ARG A 129 1.65 12.61 -4.82
C ARG A 129 3.10 12.16 -4.63
N GLU A 130 3.32 10.97 -4.08
CA GLU A 130 4.64 10.38 -3.89
C GLU A 130 5.36 10.10 -5.23
N THR A 131 4.62 9.87 -6.35
CA THR A 131 5.23 9.68 -7.69
C THR A 131 6.05 10.88 -8.13
N VAL A 132 5.69 12.09 -7.73
CA VAL A 132 6.43 13.32 -8.06
C VAL A 132 7.82 13.27 -7.45
N VAL A 133 7.90 12.97 -6.15
CA VAL A 133 9.17 12.92 -5.40
C VAL A 133 10.06 11.79 -5.92
N VAL A 134 9.46 10.63 -6.20
CA VAL A 134 10.15 9.48 -6.79
C VAL A 134 10.62 9.79 -8.23
N GLY A 135 9.85 10.58 -8.98
CA GLY A 135 10.19 11.06 -10.32
C GLY A 135 11.42 11.97 -10.32
N VAL A 136 11.52 12.89 -9.37
CA VAL A 136 12.68 13.80 -9.20
C VAL A 136 14.00 13.00 -9.03
N VAL A 137 13.98 11.89 -8.31
CA VAL A 137 15.17 11.05 -8.15
C VAL A 137 15.48 10.13 -9.34
N GLY A 138 14.75 10.25 -10.46
CA GLY A 138 15.09 9.57 -11.72
C GLY A 138 14.12 8.49 -12.18
N ALA A 139 12.98 8.31 -11.50
CA ALA A 139 11.98 7.30 -11.87
C ALA A 139 11.05 7.71 -13.05
N GLY A 140 11.26 8.90 -13.64
CA GLY A 140 10.46 9.39 -14.77
C GLY A 140 9.18 10.13 -14.38
N GLY A 141 8.30 10.37 -15.36
CA GLY A 141 7.04 11.08 -15.15
C GLY A 141 7.18 12.59 -14.95
N LEU A 142 6.10 13.24 -14.44
CA LEU A 142 6.06 14.69 -14.22
C LEU A 142 7.11 15.18 -13.21
N GLY A 143 7.50 14.33 -12.25
CA GLY A 143 8.57 14.67 -11.32
C GLY A 143 9.93 14.80 -11.99
N ARG A 144 10.24 13.94 -12.95
CA ARG A 144 11.46 14.04 -13.75
C ARG A 144 11.45 15.29 -14.63
N LEU A 145 10.31 15.57 -15.29
CA LEU A 145 10.15 16.78 -16.09
C LEU A 145 10.39 18.04 -15.26
N LEU A 146 9.84 18.09 -14.03
CA LEU A 146 10.05 19.19 -13.10
C LEU A 146 11.53 19.38 -12.77
N GLU A 147 12.26 18.28 -12.54
CA GLU A 147 13.70 18.32 -12.26
C GLU A 147 14.51 18.80 -13.46
N ASP A 148 14.20 18.30 -14.65
CA ASP A 148 14.88 18.71 -15.89
C ASP A 148 14.65 20.21 -16.16
N GLN A 149 13.43 20.74 -15.95
CA GLN A 149 13.10 22.16 -16.05
C GLN A 149 13.83 23.01 -14.98
N ARG A 150 13.93 22.48 -13.74
CA ARG A 150 14.66 23.12 -12.66
C ARG A 150 16.14 23.30 -12.99
N VAL A 151 16.78 22.25 -13.51
CA VAL A 151 18.20 22.28 -13.90
C VAL A 151 18.42 23.22 -15.09
N ALA A 152 17.45 23.32 -16.01
CA ALA A 152 17.47 24.23 -17.14
C ALA A 152 17.10 25.68 -16.78
N PHE A 153 16.73 25.98 -15.51
CA PHE A 153 16.21 27.28 -15.06
C PHE A 153 14.97 27.76 -15.84
N ASP A 154 14.19 26.81 -16.41
CA ASP A 154 12.94 27.10 -17.11
C ASP A 154 11.79 27.27 -16.11
N TYR A 155 11.68 28.46 -15.54
CA TYR A 155 10.63 28.80 -14.58
C TYR A 155 9.23 28.81 -15.19
N GLY A 156 9.12 29.09 -16.49
CA GLY A 156 7.85 29.05 -17.23
C GLY A 156 7.32 27.62 -17.33
N GLY A 157 8.17 26.70 -17.78
CA GLY A 157 7.86 25.26 -17.82
C GLY A 157 7.55 24.70 -16.44
N MET A 158 8.36 25.05 -15.41
CA MET A 158 8.13 24.61 -14.03
C MET A 158 6.73 24.99 -13.52
N SER A 159 6.32 26.24 -13.76
CA SER A 159 4.99 26.71 -13.32
C SER A 159 3.85 25.91 -13.95
N GLY A 160 3.98 25.58 -15.26
CA GLY A 160 3.04 24.73 -15.98
C GLY A 160 2.99 23.31 -15.43
N THR A 161 4.15 22.71 -15.15
CA THR A 161 4.25 21.36 -14.58
C THR A 161 3.68 21.32 -13.16
N ILE A 162 3.93 22.31 -12.31
CA ILE A 162 3.36 22.42 -10.97
C ILE A 162 1.82 22.53 -11.07
N LEU A 163 1.30 23.37 -11.95
CA LEU A 163 -0.14 23.50 -12.16
C LEU A 163 -0.77 22.16 -12.59
N ALA A 164 -0.13 21.45 -13.53
CA ALA A 164 -0.58 20.12 -13.94
C ALA A 164 -0.62 19.13 -12.77
N LEU A 165 0.38 19.15 -11.88
CA LEU A 165 0.42 18.31 -10.68
C LEU A 165 -0.70 18.66 -9.69
N VAL A 166 -1.00 19.95 -9.49
CA VAL A 166 -2.09 20.39 -8.63
C VAL A 166 -3.44 19.90 -9.18
N VAL A 167 -3.67 20.10 -10.49
CA VAL A 167 -4.90 19.64 -11.16
C VAL A 167 -5.04 18.12 -11.06
N LEU A 168 -3.96 17.37 -11.34
CA LEU A 168 -3.97 15.92 -11.23
C LEU A 168 -4.29 15.45 -9.79
N SER A 169 -3.67 16.06 -8.78
CA SER A 169 -3.94 15.76 -7.37
C SER A 169 -5.40 16.03 -7.02
N ALA A 170 -5.94 17.18 -7.42
CA ALA A 170 -7.35 17.53 -7.18
C ALA A 170 -8.31 16.54 -7.84
N LEU A 171 -8.03 16.10 -9.08
CA LEU A 171 -8.82 15.09 -9.77
C LEU A 171 -8.81 13.74 -9.03
N VAL A 172 -7.64 13.30 -8.58
CA VAL A 172 -7.50 12.05 -7.81
C VAL A 172 -8.26 12.14 -6.49
N ASP A 173 -8.18 13.27 -5.78
CA ASP A 173 -8.90 13.51 -4.53
C ASP A 173 -10.43 13.49 -4.74
N LEU A 174 -10.92 14.10 -5.82
CA LEU A 174 -12.35 14.09 -6.18
C LEU A 174 -12.83 12.66 -6.47
N ILE A 175 -12.11 11.90 -7.29
CA ILE A 175 -12.46 10.51 -7.62
C ILE A 175 -12.45 9.66 -6.35
N SER A 176 -11.39 9.74 -5.55
CA SER A 176 -11.24 8.98 -4.31
C SER A 176 -12.37 9.30 -3.32
N SER A 177 -12.73 10.59 -3.17
CA SER A 177 -13.79 11.01 -2.27
C SER A 177 -15.18 10.56 -2.75
N ALA A 178 -15.44 10.61 -4.06
CA ALA A 178 -16.69 10.12 -4.65
C ALA A 178 -16.86 8.62 -4.38
N VAL A 179 -15.83 7.81 -4.64
CA VAL A 179 -15.88 6.36 -4.38
C VAL A 179 -16.07 6.07 -2.89
N ARG A 180 -15.38 6.80 -2.00
CA ARG A 180 -15.58 6.60 -0.54
C ARG A 180 -16.97 6.95 -0.06
N ARG A 181 -17.67 7.90 -0.70
CA ARG A 181 -19.07 8.24 -0.35
C ARG A 181 -20.05 7.12 -0.70
N THR A 182 -19.81 6.38 -1.78
CA THR A 182 -20.68 5.26 -2.18
C THR A 182 -20.49 4.01 -1.32
N LEU A 183 -19.42 3.97 -0.49
CA LEU A 183 -19.10 2.85 0.39
C LEU A 183 -19.60 3.02 1.84
N ARG A 184 -20.16 4.17 2.15
CA ARG A 184 -20.81 4.47 3.46
C ARG A 184 -22.29 4.15 3.43
#